data_cd128d34e5f7c04bdda95e6d63370b73
#
_entry.id   cd128d34e5f7c04bdda95e6d63370b73
#
_cell.length_a   1.000
_cell.length_b   1.000
_cell.length_c   1.000
_cell.angle_alpha   90.00
_cell.angle_beta   90.00
_cell.angle_gamma   90.00
#
_symmetry.space_group_name_H-M   'P 1'
#
loop_
_entity.id
_entity.type
_entity.pdbx_description
1 polymer ?
#
loop_
_entity_poly.entity_id
_entity_poly.type
_entity_poly.pdbx_seq_one_letter_code
_entity_poly.pdbx_strand_id
1 'polypeptide(L)'
;MTTFVEIDHVDRVFHLPNGGKYIALKNIDLKIRQGEFISLIGHSGCGKSTLLNIIAGLDRASVGGVTLEGREVRDPGPDRMVVFQNYSLLPWLTVRENIALAVDEVYQNKSKADRLAIVDQHIDMVGLRPATKKRPSELSGGMKQRVAIARALAIRPKLLLLDEPFGALDALTRGSLQEQLMKICNEHNVTCVMVTHDVDEALLLSDRVVMLTNGPEAHIGQILEVPIPRPRHRLEVVNHPSYYNLRNEMIYFLNQQKLAKKRKAKVEAPAIISRNGLEKINLDIGFLPLTDAAPLIVAQEKGFFADYGLEQITLSREPDWQEIAQGVATGRLDAAQMVAGMPLALTLGAAGKTPIPIVNALNLSRNANAITLSKRLYNEGVRSLADLKAAINASPDQI
;
A
#
# COMPACT_ATOMS: atom_id res chain seq x y z
N MET A 1 12.21 33.37 -8.91
CA MET A 1 11.41 32.33 -9.61
C MET A 1 10.09 32.25 -8.92
N THR A 2 8.99 32.36 -9.65
CA THR A 2 7.64 32.32 -9.08
C THR A 2 7.28 30.88 -8.66
N THR A 3 6.82 30.71 -7.42
CA THR A 3 6.32 29.43 -6.90
C THR A 3 5.03 29.08 -7.63
N PHE A 4 4.94 27.85 -8.17
CA PHE A 4 3.77 27.38 -8.91
C PHE A 4 2.79 26.63 -7.99
N VAL A 5 3.29 25.69 -7.18
CA VAL A 5 2.54 25.08 -6.08
C VAL A 5 3.26 25.39 -4.78
N GLU A 6 2.54 25.87 -3.78
CA GLU A 6 3.07 26.10 -2.44
C GLU A 6 2.25 25.29 -1.44
N ILE A 7 2.95 24.46 -0.70
CA ILE A 7 2.43 23.72 0.45
C ILE A 7 3.02 24.42 1.66
N ASP A 8 2.15 25.10 2.43
CA ASP A 8 2.55 25.99 3.51
C ASP A 8 2.14 25.42 4.86
N HIS A 9 3.13 24.94 5.65
CA HIS A 9 2.98 24.44 7.02
C HIS A 9 1.82 23.47 7.21
N VAL A 10 1.66 22.51 6.28
CA VAL A 10 0.53 21.58 6.28
C VAL A 10 0.64 20.52 7.37
N ASP A 11 -0.35 20.52 8.28
CA ASP A 11 -0.62 19.40 9.19
C ASP A 11 -1.87 18.63 8.71
N ARG A 12 -1.88 17.32 8.91
CA ARG A 12 -3.09 16.51 8.74
C ARG A 12 -3.32 15.62 9.95
N VAL A 13 -4.44 15.86 10.63
CA VAL A 13 -4.87 15.14 11.84
C VAL A 13 -6.17 14.39 11.53
N PHE A 14 -6.19 13.11 11.82
CA PHE A 14 -7.38 12.27 11.76
C PHE A 14 -7.91 12.05 13.19
N HIS A 15 -9.22 12.19 13.38
CA HIS A 15 -9.89 11.85 14.63
C HIS A 15 -10.27 10.36 14.60
N LEU A 16 -9.86 9.62 15.60
CA LEU A 16 -10.14 8.20 15.71
C LEU A 16 -11.49 7.96 16.40
N PRO A 17 -12.19 6.85 16.11
CA PRO A 17 -13.50 6.54 16.73
C PRO A 17 -13.47 6.47 18.25
N ASN A 18 -12.32 6.17 18.84
CA ASN A 18 -12.11 6.12 20.30
C ASN A 18 -11.81 7.48 20.94
N GLY A 19 -12.00 8.58 20.22
CA GLY A 19 -11.71 9.95 20.67
C GLY A 19 -10.24 10.36 20.59
N GLY A 20 -9.33 9.46 20.18
CA GLY A 20 -7.92 9.76 19.96
C GLY A 20 -7.68 10.57 18.69
N LYS A 21 -6.45 11.10 18.56
CA LYS A 21 -5.99 11.81 17.36
C LYS A 21 -4.79 11.09 16.76
N TYR A 22 -4.79 10.95 15.44
CA TYR A 22 -3.64 10.45 14.68
C TYR A 22 -3.13 11.56 13.78
N ILE A 23 -1.91 12.05 14.04
CA ILE A 23 -1.26 13.07 13.22
C ILE A 23 -0.53 12.34 12.09
N ALA A 24 -1.07 12.41 10.89
CA ALA A 24 -0.47 11.75 9.72
C ALA A 24 0.69 12.56 9.17
N LEU A 25 0.48 13.87 8.99
CA LEU A 25 1.48 14.82 8.47
C LEU A 25 1.67 15.96 9.47
N LYS A 26 2.91 16.42 9.61
CA LYS A 26 3.27 17.51 10.50
C LYS A 26 4.23 18.47 9.84
N ASN A 27 3.84 19.74 9.78
CA ASN A 27 4.65 20.85 9.29
C ASN A 27 5.30 20.57 7.91
N ILE A 28 4.48 20.19 6.93
CA ILE A 28 4.95 20.00 5.55
C ILE A 28 5.06 21.36 4.88
N ASP A 29 6.27 21.74 4.50
CA ASP A 29 6.58 22.95 3.74
C ASP A 29 7.31 22.57 2.46
N LEU A 30 6.73 22.90 1.30
CA LEU A 30 7.30 22.56 0.00
C LEU A 30 6.84 23.54 -1.08
N LYS A 31 7.80 24.07 -1.83
CA LYS A 31 7.56 24.91 -3.01
C LYS A 31 7.95 24.17 -4.27
N ILE A 32 7.05 24.15 -5.25
CA ILE A 32 7.22 23.45 -6.53
C ILE A 32 7.20 24.49 -7.65
N ARG A 33 8.14 24.38 -8.56
CA ARG A 33 8.26 25.26 -9.74
C ARG A 33 7.37 24.76 -10.88
N GLN A 34 6.96 25.63 -11.76
CA GLN A 34 6.24 25.23 -12.97
C GLN A 34 7.10 24.31 -13.85
N GLY A 35 6.51 23.24 -14.39
CA GLY A 35 7.20 22.25 -15.21
C GLY A 35 8.15 21.32 -14.45
N GLU A 36 8.22 21.45 -13.11
CA GLU A 36 9.05 20.59 -12.28
C GLU A 36 8.39 19.22 -12.07
N PHE A 37 9.19 18.17 -12.08
CA PHE A 37 8.76 16.82 -11.70
C PHE A 37 9.33 16.47 -10.34
N ILE A 38 8.46 16.25 -9.35
CA ILE A 38 8.84 15.89 -7.98
C ILE A 38 8.36 14.48 -7.66
N SER A 39 9.21 13.67 -7.06
CA SER A 39 8.81 12.40 -6.44
C SER A 39 8.75 12.51 -4.91
N LEU A 40 7.67 11.99 -4.33
CA LEU A 40 7.51 11.78 -2.89
C LEU A 40 7.87 10.34 -2.55
N ILE A 41 8.91 10.14 -1.74
CA ILE A 41 9.38 8.82 -1.31
C ILE A 41 9.28 8.70 0.21
N GLY A 42 9.03 7.48 0.68
CA GLY A 42 8.98 7.12 2.11
C GLY A 42 8.32 5.77 2.30
N HIS A 43 8.40 5.23 3.50
CA HIS A 43 7.78 3.93 3.81
C HIS A 43 6.26 3.94 3.68
N SER A 44 5.69 2.75 3.52
CA SER A 44 4.22 2.60 3.52
C SER A 44 3.62 3.15 4.83
N GLY A 45 2.55 3.94 4.67
CA GLY A 45 1.85 4.58 5.79
C GLY A 45 2.48 5.89 6.30
N CYS A 46 3.50 6.45 5.64
CA CYS A 46 4.09 7.74 6.04
C CYS A 46 3.33 8.98 5.51
N GLY A 47 2.14 8.82 4.92
CA GLY A 47 1.31 9.96 4.54
C GLY A 47 1.51 10.50 3.12
N LYS A 48 2.26 9.84 2.22
CA LYS A 48 2.47 10.29 0.81
C LYS A 48 1.17 10.51 0.05
N SER A 49 0.31 9.50 0.02
CA SER A 49 -1.01 9.61 -0.64
C SER A 49 -1.93 10.62 0.04
N THR A 50 -1.80 10.79 1.38
CA THR A 50 -2.52 11.84 2.11
C THR A 50 -2.09 13.23 1.64
N LEU A 51 -0.76 13.46 1.53
CA LEU A 51 -0.23 14.72 1.01
C LEU A 51 -0.67 14.96 -0.44
N LEU A 52 -0.60 13.92 -1.28
CA LEU A 52 -1.05 13.98 -2.67
C LEU A 52 -2.54 14.38 -2.75
N ASN A 53 -3.39 13.78 -1.90
CA ASN A 53 -4.83 14.10 -1.86
C ASN A 53 -5.10 15.53 -1.39
N ILE A 54 -4.30 16.07 -0.47
CA ILE A 54 -4.41 17.47 -0.04
C ILE A 54 -4.03 18.41 -1.22
N ILE A 55 -2.95 18.10 -1.94
CA ILE A 55 -2.55 18.87 -3.13
C ILE A 55 -3.64 18.80 -4.23
N ALA A 56 -4.32 17.67 -4.34
CA ALA A 56 -5.42 17.48 -5.29
C ALA A 56 -6.71 18.25 -4.92
N GLY A 57 -6.86 18.67 -3.65
CA GLY A 57 -8.11 19.17 -3.10
C GLY A 57 -9.14 18.09 -2.79
N LEU A 58 -8.72 16.80 -2.74
CA LEU A 58 -9.56 15.65 -2.37
C LEU A 58 -9.62 15.47 -0.85
N ASP A 59 -8.65 16.01 -0.13
CA ASP A 59 -8.61 16.06 1.33
C ASP A 59 -8.16 17.45 1.78
N ARG A 60 -8.46 17.82 3.02
CA ARG A 60 -8.14 19.15 3.55
C ARG A 60 -7.05 19.08 4.61
N ALA A 61 -6.14 20.04 4.58
CA ALA A 61 -5.21 20.24 5.67
C ALA A 61 -5.95 20.57 6.97
N SER A 62 -5.44 20.11 8.11
CA SER A 62 -5.95 20.50 9.43
C SER A 62 -5.35 21.83 9.89
N VAL A 63 -4.13 22.15 9.45
CA VAL A 63 -3.42 23.41 9.64
C VAL A 63 -2.65 23.69 8.36
N GLY A 64 -2.43 24.97 8.05
CA GLY A 64 -1.78 25.39 6.81
C GLY A 64 -2.66 25.19 5.57
N GLY A 65 -2.05 25.16 4.40
CA GLY A 65 -2.79 25.01 3.16
C GLY A 65 -1.91 24.79 1.94
N VAL A 66 -2.58 24.60 0.81
CA VAL A 66 -1.93 24.46 -0.50
C VAL A 66 -2.44 25.55 -1.42
N THR A 67 -1.54 26.19 -2.15
CA THR A 67 -1.89 27.13 -3.22
C THR A 67 -1.34 26.64 -4.56
N LEU A 68 -2.11 26.87 -5.62
CA LEU A 68 -1.71 26.68 -7.01
C LEU A 68 -1.78 28.05 -7.74
N GLU A 69 -0.67 28.52 -8.26
CA GLU A 69 -0.56 29.85 -8.86
C GLU A 69 -1.10 30.97 -7.92
N GLY A 70 -0.83 30.86 -6.62
CA GLY A 70 -1.28 31.81 -5.61
C GLY A 70 -2.76 31.70 -5.23
N ARG A 71 -3.51 30.74 -5.78
CA ARG A 71 -4.91 30.46 -5.42
C ARG A 71 -5.00 29.25 -4.48
N GLU A 72 -5.73 29.42 -3.38
CA GLU A 72 -5.92 28.34 -2.42
C GLU A 72 -6.67 27.14 -3.04
N VAL A 73 -6.14 25.95 -2.80
CA VAL A 73 -6.73 24.66 -3.22
C VAL A 73 -7.67 24.18 -2.12
N ARG A 74 -8.98 24.33 -2.35
CA ARG A 74 -10.01 23.87 -1.39
C ARG A 74 -10.75 22.61 -1.84
N ASP A 75 -11.00 22.51 -3.15
CA ASP A 75 -11.79 21.45 -3.77
C ASP A 75 -11.09 20.93 -5.03
N PRO A 76 -11.41 19.73 -5.53
CA PRO A 76 -10.88 19.22 -6.79
C PRO A 76 -11.20 20.15 -7.96
N GLY A 77 -10.31 20.25 -8.93
CA GLY A 77 -10.50 21.08 -10.12
C GLY A 77 -9.83 20.52 -11.36
N PRO A 78 -10.24 20.96 -12.57
CA PRO A 78 -9.71 20.47 -13.84
C PRO A 78 -8.27 20.94 -14.11
N ASP A 79 -7.76 21.89 -13.36
CA ASP A 79 -6.39 22.40 -13.43
C ASP A 79 -5.37 21.40 -12.84
N ARG A 80 -5.85 20.40 -12.09
CA ARG A 80 -5.05 19.34 -11.50
C ARG A 80 -5.75 17.98 -11.58
N MET A 81 -5.02 16.98 -12.07
CA MET A 81 -5.57 15.64 -12.26
C MET A 81 -4.79 14.60 -11.47
N VAL A 82 -5.53 13.63 -10.92
CA VAL A 82 -4.95 12.50 -10.18
C VAL A 82 -5.04 11.23 -10.99
N VAL A 83 -3.94 10.52 -11.10
CA VAL A 83 -3.85 9.14 -11.58
C VAL A 83 -3.64 8.25 -10.36
N PHE A 84 -4.67 7.51 -9.99
CA PHE A 84 -4.67 6.64 -8.82
C PHE A 84 -4.00 5.29 -9.10
N GLN A 85 -3.48 4.65 -8.06
CA GLN A 85 -2.87 3.33 -8.11
C GLN A 85 -3.79 2.25 -8.71
N ASN A 86 -5.09 2.31 -8.44
CA ASN A 86 -6.11 1.40 -8.95
C ASN A 86 -6.71 1.82 -10.30
N TYR A 87 -6.06 2.77 -11.00
CA TYR A 87 -6.46 3.34 -12.31
C TYR A 87 -7.79 4.10 -12.31
N SER A 88 -8.71 3.81 -11.41
CA SER A 88 -10.06 4.41 -11.28
C SER A 88 -10.80 4.53 -12.62
N LEU A 89 -10.70 3.49 -13.46
CA LEU A 89 -11.46 3.39 -14.70
C LEU A 89 -12.87 2.90 -14.42
N LEU A 90 -13.84 3.49 -15.10
CA LEU A 90 -15.23 3.05 -15.02
C LEU A 90 -15.37 1.72 -15.79
N PRO A 91 -15.73 0.61 -15.12
CA PRO A 91 -15.62 -0.74 -15.71
C PRO A 91 -16.66 -1.00 -16.82
N TRP A 92 -17.72 -0.22 -16.89
CA TRP A 92 -18.75 -0.31 -17.92
C TRP A 92 -18.46 0.54 -19.16
N LEU A 93 -17.46 1.44 -19.11
CA LEU A 93 -17.04 2.27 -20.23
C LEU A 93 -15.86 1.64 -20.97
N THR A 94 -15.81 1.86 -22.28
CA THR A 94 -14.69 1.50 -23.14
C THR A 94 -13.47 2.43 -22.89
N VAL A 95 -12.32 2.13 -23.48
CA VAL A 95 -11.13 3.02 -23.48
C VAL A 95 -11.51 4.43 -23.93
N ARG A 96 -12.19 4.55 -25.08
CA ARG A 96 -12.64 5.84 -25.63
C ARG A 96 -13.54 6.59 -24.65
N GLU A 97 -14.53 5.93 -24.12
CA GLU A 97 -15.53 6.53 -23.23
C GLU A 97 -14.91 6.94 -21.89
N ASN A 98 -13.96 6.18 -21.34
CA ASN A 98 -13.22 6.57 -20.14
C ASN A 98 -12.41 7.86 -20.33
N ILE A 99 -11.82 8.07 -21.50
CA ILE A 99 -11.10 9.31 -21.82
C ILE A 99 -12.09 10.44 -22.13
N ALA A 100 -13.14 10.14 -22.89
CA ALA A 100 -14.16 11.11 -23.25
C ALA A 100 -14.86 11.72 -22.03
N LEU A 101 -15.03 10.96 -20.95
CA LEU A 101 -15.65 11.42 -19.71
C LEU A 101 -15.00 12.74 -19.21
N ALA A 102 -13.67 12.82 -19.17
CA ALA A 102 -12.96 14.00 -18.72
C ALA A 102 -13.02 15.13 -19.77
N VAL A 103 -12.92 14.79 -21.04
CA VAL A 103 -12.98 15.73 -22.15
C VAL A 103 -14.36 16.38 -22.27
N ASP A 104 -15.41 15.58 -22.12
CA ASP A 104 -16.80 16.06 -22.20
C ASP A 104 -17.15 16.99 -21.05
N GLU A 105 -16.62 16.71 -19.86
CA GLU A 105 -16.83 17.57 -18.70
C GLU A 105 -16.13 18.92 -18.83
N VAL A 106 -14.87 18.92 -19.27
CA VAL A 106 -14.05 20.15 -19.29
C VAL A 106 -14.32 21.01 -20.53
N TYR A 107 -14.58 20.39 -21.69
CA TYR A 107 -14.71 21.10 -22.96
C TYR A 107 -16.17 21.18 -23.46
N GLN A 108 -17.11 21.48 -22.58
CA GLN A 108 -18.54 21.60 -22.90
C GLN A 108 -18.83 22.64 -24.00
N ASN A 109 -17.98 23.67 -24.13
CA ASN A 109 -18.05 24.71 -25.15
C ASN A 109 -17.53 24.30 -26.53
N LYS A 110 -16.88 23.12 -26.66
CA LYS A 110 -16.38 22.59 -27.93
C LYS A 110 -17.43 21.75 -28.66
N SER A 111 -17.35 21.69 -29.98
CA SER A 111 -18.19 20.78 -30.76
C SER A 111 -17.93 19.32 -30.38
N LYS A 112 -18.89 18.44 -30.62
CA LYS A 112 -18.73 16.99 -30.41
C LYS A 112 -17.59 16.43 -31.25
N ALA A 113 -17.39 16.95 -32.47
CA ALA A 113 -16.31 16.54 -33.36
C ALA A 113 -14.93 16.92 -32.77
N ASP A 114 -14.78 18.14 -32.23
CA ASP A 114 -13.53 18.59 -31.62
C ASP A 114 -13.20 17.79 -30.36
N ARG A 115 -14.21 17.48 -29.53
CA ARG A 115 -14.02 16.65 -28.33
C ARG A 115 -13.58 15.22 -28.71
N LEU A 116 -14.20 14.63 -29.72
CA LEU A 116 -13.78 13.32 -30.23
C LEU A 116 -12.34 13.34 -30.78
N ALA A 117 -11.96 14.40 -31.48
CA ALA A 117 -10.60 14.58 -31.97
C ALA A 117 -9.56 14.62 -30.83
N ILE A 118 -9.87 15.33 -29.74
CA ILE A 118 -9.04 15.34 -28.52
C ILE A 118 -8.91 13.94 -27.95
N VAL A 119 -10.01 13.18 -27.82
CA VAL A 119 -10.00 11.81 -27.30
C VAL A 119 -9.14 10.90 -28.19
N ASP A 120 -9.33 10.96 -29.50
CA ASP A 120 -8.57 10.15 -30.47
C ASP A 120 -7.06 10.46 -30.44
N GLN A 121 -6.71 11.74 -30.37
CA GLN A 121 -5.31 12.16 -30.21
C GLN A 121 -4.66 11.54 -28.98
N HIS A 122 -5.35 11.50 -27.84
CA HIS A 122 -4.79 10.95 -26.61
C HIS A 122 -4.77 9.41 -26.60
N ILE A 123 -5.72 8.75 -27.27
CA ILE A 123 -5.66 7.31 -27.53
C ILE A 123 -4.42 6.95 -28.37
N ASP A 124 -4.14 7.72 -29.41
CA ASP A 124 -2.96 7.51 -30.26
C ASP A 124 -1.67 7.77 -29.51
N MET A 125 -1.62 8.86 -28.74
CA MET A 125 -0.47 9.24 -27.92
C MET A 125 -0.02 8.12 -26.98
N VAL A 126 -0.96 7.36 -26.40
CA VAL A 126 -0.63 6.24 -25.51
C VAL A 126 -0.61 4.88 -26.22
N GLY A 127 -0.73 4.85 -27.56
CA GLY A 127 -0.66 3.64 -28.39
C GLY A 127 -1.81 2.65 -28.16
N LEU A 128 -3.02 3.15 -27.85
CA LEU A 128 -4.19 2.31 -27.55
C LEU A 128 -5.24 2.28 -28.67
N ARG A 129 -4.90 2.69 -29.90
CA ARG A 129 -5.82 2.66 -31.06
C ARG A 129 -6.48 1.27 -31.27
N PRO A 130 -5.76 0.14 -31.20
CA PRO A 130 -6.35 -1.19 -31.38
C PRO A 130 -7.32 -1.59 -30.26
N ALA A 131 -7.23 -0.94 -29.08
CA ALA A 131 -8.03 -1.25 -27.90
C ALA A 131 -9.17 -0.25 -27.64
N THR A 132 -9.41 0.70 -28.54
CA THR A 132 -10.35 1.82 -28.36
C THR A 132 -11.74 1.43 -27.88
N LYS A 133 -12.25 0.27 -28.34
CA LYS A 133 -13.58 -0.26 -28.03
C LYS A 133 -13.59 -1.26 -26.86
N LYS A 134 -12.42 -1.63 -26.30
CA LYS A 134 -12.30 -2.57 -25.20
C LYS A 134 -12.70 -1.91 -23.87
N ARG A 135 -13.24 -2.71 -22.95
CA ARG A 135 -13.56 -2.34 -21.57
C ARG A 135 -12.38 -2.66 -20.65
N PRO A 136 -12.30 -2.07 -19.45
CA PRO A 136 -11.21 -2.33 -18.50
C PRO A 136 -10.97 -3.81 -18.18
N SER A 137 -12.01 -4.65 -18.16
CA SER A 137 -11.88 -6.11 -17.96
C SER A 137 -11.08 -6.82 -19.04
N GLU A 138 -10.98 -6.24 -20.24
CA GLU A 138 -10.30 -6.80 -21.41
C GLU A 138 -8.89 -6.23 -21.60
N LEU A 139 -8.41 -5.40 -20.67
CA LEU A 139 -7.14 -4.69 -20.72
C LEU A 139 -6.13 -5.28 -19.75
N SER A 140 -4.85 -5.34 -20.16
CA SER A 140 -3.74 -5.58 -19.22
C SER A 140 -3.57 -4.42 -18.24
N GLY A 141 -2.86 -4.62 -17.13
CA GLY A 141 -2.54 -3.58 -16.16
C GLY A 141 -1.90 -2.35 -16.81
N GLY A 142 -0.91 -2.56 -17.69
CA GLY A 142 -0.26 -1.47 -18.42
C GLY A 142 -1.17 -0.73 -19.39
N MET A 143 -2.13 -1.42 -20.01
CA MET A 143 -3.13 -0.75 -20.85
C MET A 143 -4.09 0.09 -20.01
N LYS A 144 -4.54 -0.41 -18.85
CA LYS A 144 -5.38 0.36 -17.92
C LYS A 144 -4.67 1.62 -17.44
N GLN A 145 -3.39 1.52 -17.11
CA GLN A 145 -2.58 2.67 -16.71
C GLN A 145 -2.48 3.71 -17.83
N ARG A 146 -2.22 3.27 -19.06
CA ARG A 146 -2.17 4.17 -20.24
C ARG A 146 -3.52 4.89 -20.45
N VAL A 147 -4.66 4.21 -20.25
CA VAL A 147 -5.98 4.86 -20.31
C VAL A 147 -6.12 5.93 -19.22
N ALA A 148 -5.71 5.62 -17.98
CA ALA A 148 -5.80 6.57 -16.87
C ALA A 148 -4.93 7.82 -17.12
N ILE A 149 -3.71 7.63 -17.62
CA ILE A 149 -2.82 8.74 -18.00
C ILE A 149 -3.39 9.54 -19.17
N ALA A 150 -3.89 8.88 -20.23
CA ALA A 150 -4.51 9.55 -21.36
C ALA A 150 -5.73 10.38 -20.92
N ARG A 151 -6.60 9.82 -20.06
CA ARG A 151 -7.73 10.55 -19.49
C ARG A 151 -7.29 11.79 -18.72
N ALA A 152 -6.24 11.67 -17.91
CA ALA A 152 -5.73 12.78 -17.13
C ALA A 152 -5.13 13.89 -18.01
N LEU A 153 -4.37 13.53 -19.04
CA LEU A 153 -3.69 14.48 -19.93
C LEU A 153 -4.63 15.12 -20.96
N ALA A 154 -5.74 14.46 -21.32
CA ALA A 154 -6.68 14.94 -22.33
C ALA A 154 -7.31 16.29 -22.00
N ILE A 155 -7.38 16.64 -20.74
CA ILE A 155 -7.89 17.95 -20.28
C ILE A 155 -6.80 19.01 -20.10
N ARG A 156 -5.53 18.68 -20.40
CA ARG A 156 -4.36 19.55 -20.26
C ARG A 156 -4.25 20.19 -18.87
N PRO A 157 -4.12 19.36 -17.82
CA PRO A 157 -4.01 19.86 -16.46
C PRO A 157 -2.71 20.65 -16.29
N LYS A 158 -2.71 21.64 -15.41
CA LYS A 158 -1.50 22.37 -15.02
C LYS A 158 -0.62 21.54 -14.09
N LEU A 159 -1.25 20.69 -13.28
CA LEU A 159 -0.60 19.82 -12.31
C LEU A 159 -1.09 18.36 -12.46
N LEU A 160 -0.16 17.44 -12.64
CA LEU A 160 -0.42 16.01 -12.71
C LEU A 160 0.06 15.34 -11.42
N LEU A 161 -0.84 14.65 -10.74
CA LEU A 161 -0.61 13.96 -9.49
C LEU A 161 -0.69 12.45 -9.74
N LEU A 162 0.36 11.70 -9.38
CA LEU A 162 0.52 10.30 -9.71
C LEU A 162 0.73 9.49 -8.43
N ASP A 163 -0.19 8.60 -8.08
CA ASP A 163 -0.07 7.74 -6.89
C ASP A 163 0.35 6.33 -7.31
N GLU A 164 1.63 6.00 -7.13
CA GLU A 164 2.29 4.73 -7.50
C GLU A 164 1.94 4.26 -8.92
N PRO A 165 2.11 5.11 -9.96
CA PRO A 165 1.53 4.86 -11.28
C PRO A 165 2.11 3.65 -12.00
N PHE A 166 3.24 3.12 -11.57
CA PHE A 166 3.93 2.03 -12.27
C PHE A 166 4.08 0.76 -11.43
N GLY A 167 3.56 0.75 -10.20
CA GLY A 167 3.76 -0.34 -9.23
C GLY A 167 3.25 -1.71 -9.67
N ALA A 168 2.17 -1.75 -10.46
CA ALA A 168 1.53 -2.99 -10.92
C ALA A 168 1.97 -3.45 -12.33
N LEU A 169 3.06 -2.85 -12.89
CA LEU A 169 3.51 -3.12 -14.25
C LEU A 169 4.74 -4.02 -14.29
N ASP A 170 4.80 -4.88 -15.32
CA ASP A 170 6.03 -5.59 -15.66
C ASP A 170 7.14 -4.61 -16.11
N ALA A 171 8.40 -5.05 -16.04
CA ALA A 171 9.58 -4.17 -16.25
C ALA A 171 9.62 -3.53 -17.64
N LEU A 172 9.23 -4.25 -18.69
CA LEU A 172 9.28 -3.73 -20.07
C LEU A 172 8.17 -2.69 -20.31
N THR A 173 6.96 -3.01 -19.90
CA THR A 173 5.81 -2.08 -20.00
C THR A 173 6.07 -0.83 -19.17
N ARG A 174 6.64 -0.97 -17.96
CA ARG A 174 7.00 0.13 -17.07
C ARG A 174 7.98 1.09 -17.74
N GLY A 175 9.08 0.58 -18.30
CA GLY A 175 10.10 1.41 -18.96
C GLY A 175 9.52 2.26 -20.08
N SER A 176 8.79 1.63 -21.00
CA SER A 176 8.15 2.33 -22.13
C SER A 176 7.16 3.40 -21.69
N LEU A 177 6.38 3.13 -20.62
CA LEU A 177 5.40 4.09 -20.13
C LEU A 177 6.04 5.27 -19.38
N GLN A 178 7.14 5.04 -18.65
CA GLN A 178 7.94 6.10 -18.01
C GLN A 178 8.53 7.06 -19.05
N GLU A 179 9.12 6.54 -20.14
CA GLU A 179 9.64 7.35 -21.24
C GLU A 179 8.53 8.17 -21.91
N GLN A 180 7.39 7.55 -22.17
CA GLN A 180 6.21 8.23 -22.73
C GLN A 180 5.74 9.36 -21.83
N LEU A 181 5.62 9.11 -20.51
CA LEU A 181 5.20 10.14 -19.54
C LEU A 181 6.17 11.31 -19.50
N MET A 182 7.49 11.03 -19.44
CA MET A 182 8.51 12.09 -19.46
C MET A 182 8.44 12.94 -20.72
N LYS A 183 8.31 12.30 -21.89
CA LYS A 183 8.17 13.00 -23.17
C LYS A 183 6.98 13.97 -23.14
N ILE A 184 5.82 13.50 -22.72
CA ILE A 184 4.59 14.30 -22.66
C ILE A 184 4.73 15.45 -21.66
N CYS A 185 5.27 15.18 -20.46
CA CYS A 185 5.46 16.23 -19.45
C CYS A 185 6.44 17.31 -19.94
N ASN A 186 7.51 16.93 -20.64
CA ASN A 186 8.46 17.87 -21.21
C ASN A 186 7.85 18.70 -22.35
N GLU A 187 7.16 18.06 -23.31
CA GLU A 187 6.55 18.72 -24.47
C GLU A 187 5.47 19.74 -24.08
N HIS A 188 4.71 19.43 -23.01
CA HIS A 188 3.61 20.26 -22.56
C HIS A 188 3.89 21.07 -21.30
N ASN A 189 5.14 21.05 -20.81
CA ASN A 189 5.57 21.74 -19.57
C ASN A 189 4.64 21.47 -18.37
N VAL A 190 4.19 20.22 -18.22
CA VAL A 190 3.29 19.79 -17.14
C VAL A 190 4.07 19.65 -15.83
N THR A 191 3.61 20.29 -14.77
CA THR A 191 4.15 20.08 -13.41
C THR A 191 3.68 18.74 -12.88
N CYS A 192 4.57 17.94 -12.29
CA CYS A 192 4.21 16.60 -11.80
C CYS A 192 4.62 16.40 -10.34
N VAL A 193 3.73 15.78 -9.57
CA VAL A 193 4.04 15.22 -8.25
C VAL A 193 3.70 13.74 -8.27
N MET A 194 4.69 12.89 -8.05
CA MET A 194 4.55 11.44 -8.10
C MET A 194 4.87 10.82 -6.74
N VAL A 195 4.02 9.94 -6.28
CA VAL A 195 4.32 9.02 -5.17
C VAL A 195 4.92 7.76 -5.74
N THR A 196 6.07 7.34 -5.23
CA THR A 196 6.69 6.06 -5.57
C THR A 196 7.45 5.49 -4.38
N HIS A 197 7.67 4.19 -4.39
CA HIS A 197 8.58 3.48 -3.48
C HIS A 197 9.85 2.97 -4.19
N ASP A 198 9.96 3.21 -5.49
CA ASP A 198 11.08 2.80 -6.32
C ASP A 198 12.07 3.98 -6.47
N VAL A 199 13.28 3.79 -5.91
CA VAL A 199 14.36 4.79 -5.92
C VAL A 199 14.85 5.08 -7.34
N ASP A 200 14.98 4.05 -8.16
CA ASP A 200 15.49 4.16 -9.53
C ASP A 200 14.49 4.88 -10.44
N GLU A 201 13.19 4.68 -10.18
CA GLU A 201 12.11 5.41 -10.83
C GLU A 201 12.13 6.91 -10.47
N ALA A 202 12.32 7.24 -9.20
CA ALA A 202 12.40 8.63 -8.77
C ALA A 202 13.61 9.35 -9.40
N LEU A 203 14.77 8.71 -9.46
CA LEU A 203 15.96 9.28 -10.11
C LEU A 203 15.80 9.45 -11.61
N LEU A 204 15.07 8.55 -12.26
CA LEU A 204 14.81 8.64 -13.70
C LEU A 204 13.89 9.83 -14.05
N LEU A 205 12.84 10.03 -13.26
CA LEU A 205 11.74 10.92 -13.63
C LEU A 205 11.85 12.32 -13.02
N SER A 206 12.42 12.45 -11.81
CA SER A 206 12.25 13.66 -11.00
C SER A 206 13.43 14.62 -11.06
N ASP A 207 13.12 15.91 -10.95
CA ASP A 207 14.13 16.96 -10.73
C ASP A 207 14.52 17.07 -9.27
N ARG A 208 13.55 16.81 -8.37
CA ARG A 208 13.78 16.68 -6.94
C ARG A 208 13.03 15.49 -6.36
N VAL A 209 13.65 14.85 -5.38
CA VAL A 209 13.04 13.78 -4.59
C VAL A 209 12.82 14.28 -3.16
N VAL A 210 11.58 14.27 -2.72
CA VAL A 210 11.18 14.68 -1.37
C VAL A 210 10.98 13.41 -0.54
N MET A 211 11.80 13.24 0.48
CA MET A 211 11.80 12.06 1.34
C MET A 211 11.08 12.33 2.64
N LEU A 212 9.98 11.61 2.88
CA LEU A 212 9.18 11.73 4.09
C LEU A 212 9.68 10.79 5.19
N THR A 213 9.66 11.28 6.43
CA THR A 213 9.91 10.46 7.62
C THR A 213 8.76 9.49 7.88
N ASN A 214 8.92 8.58 8.83
CA ASN A 214 7.82 7.70 9.23
C ASN A 214 6.72 8.46 9.96
N GLY A 215 5.45 7.99 9.81
CA GLY A 215 4.37 8.39 10.72
C GLY A 215 4.47 7.69 12.09
N PRO A 216 3.70 8.14 13.10
CA PRO A 216 2.93 9.39 13.11
C PRO A 216 3.84 10.64 13.02
N GLU A 217 3.21 11.79 12.73
CA GLU A 217 3.89 13.08 12.58
C GLU A 217 4.94 13.10 11.46
N ALA A 218 4.62 12.46 10.33
CA ALA A 218 5.53 12.44 9.20
C ALA A 218 5.75 13.87 8.66
N HIS A 219 7.01 14.18 8.41
CA HIS A 219 7.45 15.46 7.86
C HIS A 219 8.48 15.25 6.75
N ILE A 220 8.85 16.31 6.06
CA ILE A 220 9.94 16.25 5.08
C ILE A 220 11.25 16.08 5.83
N GLY A 221 11.85 14.90 5.69
CA GLY A 221 13.13 14.62 6.32
C GLY A 221 14.32 15.09 5.48
N GLN A 222 14.18 15.01 4.15
CA GLN A 222 15.22 15.47 3.22
C GLN A 222 14.63 15.76 1.84
N ILE A 223 15.19 16.75 1.15
CA ILE A 223 14.94 17.03 -0.27
C ILE A 223 16.25 16.83 -1.01
N LEU A 224 16.23 15.98 -2.04
CA LEU A 224 17.38 15.65 -2.86
C LEU A 224 17.17 16.21 -4.27
N GLU A 225 18.09 17.05 -4.73
CA GLU A 225 18.10 17.51 -6.12
C GLU A 225 18.73 16.46 -7.03
N VAL A 226 18.15 16.25 -8.21
CA VAL A 226 18.64 15.31 -9.20
C VAL A 226 19.28 16.10 -10.36
N PRO A 227 20.60 16.34 -10.33
CA PRO A 227 21.29 17.18 -11.30
C PRO A 227 21.57 16.45 -12.62
N ILE A 228 20.70 15.52 -13.00
CA ILE A 228 20.79 14.79 -14.26
C ILE A 228 19.95 15.54 -15.30
N PRO A 229 20.53 15.98 -16.43
CA PRO A 229 19.81 16.78 -17.42
C PRO A 229 18.64 16.02 -18.06
N ARG A 230 17.63 16.74 -18.54
CA ARG A 230 16.56 16.20 -19.40
C ARG A 230 16.90 16.48 -20.89
N PRO A 231 16.46 15.63 -21.84
CA PRO A 231 15.69 14.40 -21.65
C PRO A 231 16.55 13.27 -21.05
N ARG A 232 15.94 12.41 -20.23
CA ARG A 232 16.62 11.31 -19.55
C ARG A 232 16.28 9.98 -20.21
N HIS A 233 17.29 9.21 -20.53
CA HIS A 233 17.16 7.82 -20.95
C HIS A 233 17.70 6.90 -19.86
N ARG A 234 17.05 5.78 -19.61
CA ARG A 234 17.36 4.88 -18.48
C ARG A 234 18.85 4.51 -18.41
N LEU A 235 19.46 4.14 -19.54
CA LEU A 235 20.88 3.75 -19.59
C LEU A 235 21.81 4.93 -19.29
N GLU A 236 21.46 6.14 -19.76
CA GLU A 236 22.26 7.35 -19.52
C GLU A 236 22.18 7.77 -18.04
N VAL A 237 20.99 7.66 -17.42
CA VAL A 237 20.80 7.96 -15.99
C VAL A 237 21.64 7.04 -15.13
N VAL A 238 21.60 5.70 -15.39
CA VAL A 238 22.35 4.71 -14.60
C VAL A 238 23.88 4.91 -14.76
N ASN A 239 24.33 5.35 -15.92
CA ASN A 239 25.74 5.63 -16.19
C ASN A 239 26.20 7.03 -15.75
N HIS A 240 25.30 7.89 -15.28
CA HIS A 240 25.63 9.23 -14.83
C HIS A 240 26.47 9.19 -13.53
N PRO A 241 27.56 9.97 -13.41
CA PRO A 241 28.46 9.92 -12.25
C PRO A 241 27.74 10.14 -10.90
N SER A 242 26.69 10.94 -10.88
CA SER A 242 25.92 11.21 -9.64
C SER A 242 24.91 10.12 -9.28
N TYR A 243 24.59 9.20 -10.18
CA TYR A 243 23.49 8.25 -9.98
C TYR A 243 23.64 7.40 -8.73
N TYR A 244 24.80 6.72 -8.58
CA TYR A 244 25.02 5.83 -7.44
C TYR A 244 25.08 6.58 -6.11
N ASN A 245 25.63 7.80 -6.10
CA ASN A 245 25.66 8.63 -4.88
C ASN A 245 24.24 9.01 -4.45
N LEU A 246 23.43 9.51 -5.36
CA LEU A 246 22.02 9.87 -5.12
C LEU A 246 21.21 8.65 -4.66
N ARG A 247 21.39 7.53 -5.35
CA ARG A 247 20.71 6.27 -5.01
C ARG A 247 21.06 5.78 -3.61
N ASN A 248 22.36 5.80 -3.28
CA ASN A 248 22.82 5.36 -1.96
C ASN A 248 22.32 6.31 -0.84
N GLU A 249 22.27 7.61 -1.07
CA GLU A 249 21.74 8.59 -0.14
C GLU A 249 20.26 8.33 0.16
N MET A 250 19.45 8.07 -0.87
CA MET A 250 18.04 7.73 -0.70
C MET A 250 17.85 6.41 0.06
N ILE A 251 18.61 5.36 -0.29
CA ILE A 251 18.56 4.06 0.39
C ILE A 251 19.02 4.22 1.85
N TYR A 252 20.05 5.00 2.11
CA TYR A 252 20.51 5.27 3.47
C TYR A 252 19.43 5.94 4.30
N PHE A 253 18.80 7.00 3.79
CA PHE A 253 17.68 7.66 4.46
C PHE A 253 16.54 6.68 4.77
N LEU A 254 16.09 5.91 3.79
CA LEU A 254 15.02 4.93 3.97
C LEU A 254 15.37 3.87 5.04
N ASN A 255 16.62 3.39 5.04
CA ASN A 255 17.09 2.44 6.05
C ASN A 255 17.13 3.07 7.46
N GLN A 256 17.56 4.31 7.61
CA GLN A 256 17.51 5.03 8.89
C GLN A 256 16.07 5.14 9.40
N GLN A 257 15.12 5.48 8.53
CA GLN A 257 13.70 5.52 8.89
C GLN A 257 13.17 4.14 9.31
N LYS A 258 13.57 3.06 8.63
CA LYS A 258 13.21 1.69 9.00
C LYS A 258 13.73 1.31 10.39
N LEU A 259 14.97 1.65 10.70
CA LEU A 259 15.57 1.41 12.01
C LEU A 259 14.90 2.24 13.10
N ALA A 260 14.60 3.52 12.85
CA ALA A 260 13.87 4.37 13.79
C ALA A 260 12.46 3.82 14.11
N LYS A 261 11.74 3.33 13.10
CA LYS A 261 10.44 2.67 13.28
C LYS A 261 10.55 1.41 14.15
N LYS A 262 11.58 0.58 13.91
CA LYS A 262 11.84 -0.61 14.74
C LYS A 262 12.19 -0.24 16.18
N ARG A 263 12.97 0.82 16.41
CA ARG A 263 13.31 1.31 17.75
C ARG A 263 12.07 1.84 18.49
N LYS A 264 11.22 2.65 17.84
CA LYS A 264 9.95 3.09 18.41
C LYS A 264 9.03 1.92 18.75
N ALA A 265 8.86 0.97 17.84
CA ALA A 265 8.06 -0.22 18.11
C ALA A 265 8.61 -1.08 19.28
N LYS A 266 9.93 -1.08 19.49
CA LYS A 266 10.57 -1.76 20.63
C LYS A 266 10.37 -1.01 21.95
N VAL A 267 10.25 0.34 21.90
CA VAL A 267 9.98 1.20 23.08
C VAL A 267 8.48 1.23 23.41
N GLU A 268 7.60 1.14 22.40
CA GLU A 268 6.14 1.06 22.56
C GLU A 268 5.65 -0.37 22.78
N ALA A 269 6.54 -1.38 22.68
CA ALA A 269 6.22 -2.71 23.17
C ALA A 269 5.84 -2.59 24.67
N PRO A 270 4.73 -3.21 25.11
CA PRO A 270 4.33 -3.13 26.51
C PRO A 270 5.54 -3.43 27.38
N ALA A 271 5.73 -2.62 28.40
CA ALA A 271 6.80 -2.82 29.37
C ALA A 271 6.86 -4.30 29.72
N ILE A 272 8.08 -4.89 29.67
CA ILE A 272 8.32 -6.28 30.03
C ILE A 272 7.48 -6.55 31.26
N ILE A 273 6.46 -7.44 31.13
CA ILE A 273 5.65 -7.86 32.26
C ILE A 273 6.66 -8.37 33.28
N SER A 274 6.74 -7.71 34.42
CA SER A 274 7.67 -8.12 35.46
C SER A 274 7.36 -9.58 35.82
N ARG A 275 8.37 -10.37 36.20
CA ARG A 275 8.23 -11.76 36.66
C ARG A 275 7.02 -12.01 37.57
N ASN A 276 6.65 -11.00 38.36
CA ASN A 276 5.54 -11.04 39.30
C ASN A 276 4.13 -11.02 38.65
N GLY A 277 4.04 -10.86 37.34
CA GLY A 277 2.75 -10.82 36.63
C GLY A 277 2.51 -12.00 35.68
N LEU A 278 3.45 -12.93 35.55
CA LEU A 278 3.26 -14.14 34.74
C LEU A 278 2.68 -15.27 35.62
N GLU A 279 1.59 -15.86 35.16
CA GLU A 279 0.99 -17.04 35.84
C GLU A 279 1.86 -18.28 35.70
N LYS A 280 2.57 -18.39 34.57
CA LYS A 280 3.47 -19.49 34.22
C LYS A 280 4.68 -18.98 33.46
N ILE A 281 5.89 -19.36 33.86
CA ILE A 281 7.15 -18.95 33.25
C ILE A 281 7.77 -20.04 32.37
N ASN A 282 7.31 -21.28 32.50
CA ASN A 282 7.72 -22.45 31.72
C ASN A 282 6.56 -22.88 30.86
N LEU A 283 6.73 -22.99 29.55
CA LEU A 283 5.67 -23.36 28.62
C LEU A 283 6.13 -24.49 27.69
N ASP A 284 5.23 -25.45 27.50
CA ASP A 284 5.36 -26.49 26.47
C ASP A 284 4.55 -26.12 25.25
N ILE A 285 5.22 -25.84 24.13
CA ILE A 285 4.58 -25.36 22.89
C ILE A 285 4.73 -26.40 21.79
N GLY A 286 3.61 -26.92 21.30
CA GLY A 286 3.59 -27.87 20.20
C GLY A 286 3.58 -27.19 18.82
N PHE A 287 4.26 -27.78 17.86
CA PHE A 287 4.25 -27.28 16.47
C PHE A 287 4.44 -28.40 15.43
N LEU A 288 3.95 -28.19 14.23
CA LEU A 288 4.35 -28.95 13.04
C LEU A 288 5.51 -28.24 12.33
N PRO A 289 6.44 -29.00 11.72
CA PRO A 289 7.59 -28.43 11.02
C PRO A 289 7.22 -27.81 9.67
N LEU A 290 6.36 -26.79 9.71
CA LEU A 290 5.90 -26.00 8.58
C LEU A 290 6.56 -24.60 8.60
N THR A 291 6.53 -23.91 7.48
CA THR A 291 7.17 -22.58 7.34
C THR A 291 6.60 -21.53 8.29
N ASP A 292 5.34 -21.65 8.67
CA ASP A 292 4.66 -20.76 9.62
C ASP A 292 5.02 -21.03 11.10
N ALA A 293 5.72 -22.14 11.41
CA ALA A 293 6.35 -22.37 12.71
C ALA A 293 7.68 -21.62 12.88
N ALA A 294 8.27 -21.12 11.81
CA ALA A 294 9.57 -20.44 11.86
C ALA A 294 9.66 -19.29 12.89
N PRO A 295 8.63 -18.44 13.13
CA PRO A 295 8.67 -17.42 14.18
C PRO A 295 8.90 -18.00 15.58
N LEU A 296 8.33 -19.16 15.92
CA LEU A 296 8.51 -19.81 17.23
C LEU A 296 9.95 -20.28 17.40
N ILE A 297 10.51 -20.92 16.38
CA ILE A 297 11.90 -21.42 16.38
C ILE A 297 12.89 -20.25 16.48
N VAL A 298 12.67 -19.19 15.68
CA VAL A 298 13.51 -17.98 15.74
C VAL A 298 13.41 -17.29 17.10
N ALA A 299 12.23 -17.23 17.72
CA ALA A 299 12.06 -16.65 19.05
C ALA A 299 12.86 -17.43 20.11
N GLN A 300 12.87 -18.75 20.03
CA GLN A 300 13.66 -19.62 20.91
C GLN A 300 15.18 -19.41 20.68
N GLU A 301 15.65 -19.51 19.45
CA GLU A 301 17.06 -19.40 19.10
C GLU A 301 17.66 -18.00 19.37
N LYS A 302 16.83 -16.96 19.29
CA LYS A 302 17.24 -15.57 19.56
C LYS A 302 17.04 -15.13 21.03
N GLY A 303 16.54 -16.02 21.88
CA GLY A 303 16.31 -15.72 23.30
C GLY A 303 15.14 -14.74 23.56
N PHE A 304 14.27 -14.50 22.57
CA PHE A 304 13.16 -13.54 22.73
C PHE A 304 12.18 -13.94 23.82
N PHE A 305 12.00 -15.22 24.06
CA PHE A 305 11.16 -15.69 25.15
C PHE A 305 11.71 -15.28 26.52
N ALA A 306 13.03 -15.43 26.71
CA ALA A 306 13.70 -15.03 27.95
C ALA A 306 13.65 -13.50 28.16
N ASP A 307 13.74 -12.71 27.09
CA ASP A 307 13.61 -11.25 27.13
C ASP A 307 12.25 -10.82 27.73
N TYR A 308 11.22 -11.66 27.63
CA TYR A 308 9.87 -11.42 28.16
C TYR A 308 9.57 -12.20 29.45
N GLY A 309 10.59 -12.75 30.10
CA GLY A 309 10.47 -13.44 31.38
C GLY A 309 10.01 -14.89 31.31
N LEU A 310 9.93 -15.48 30.13
CA LEU A 310 9.65 -16.91 29.94
C LEU A 310 10.98 -17.67 30.00
N GLU A 311 11.24 -18.36 31.13
CA GLU A 311 12.59 -18.92 31.41
C GLU A 311 12.86 -20.25 30.71
N GLN A 312 11.85 -21.11 30.64
CA GLN A 312 11.98 -22.44 30.02
C GLN A 312 10.85 -22.65 29.01
N ILE A 313 11.19 -22.58 27.74
CA ILE A 313 10.27 -22.89 26.65
C ILE A 313 10.72 -24.20 26.02
N THR A 314 9.84 -25.19 26.04
CA THR A 314 10.02 -26.45 25.33
C THR A 314 9.23 -26.39 24.02
N LEU A 315 9.93 -26.39 22.89
CA LEU A 315 9.30 -26.53 21.57
C LEU A 315 9.24 -28.00 21.18
N SER A 316 8.04 -28.58 21.17
CA SER A 316 7.80 -29.98 20.86
C SER A 316 7.31 -30.15 19.43
N ARG A 317 8.07 -30.91 18.62
CA ARG A 317 7.59 -31.30 17.29
C ARG A 317 6.55 -32.39 17.41
N GLU A 318 5.34 -32.09 16.96
CA GLU A 318 4.23 -33.02 16.95
C GLU A 318 4.14 -33.73 15.58
N PRO A 319 3.65 -34.99 15.54
CA PRO A 319 3.55 -35.73 14.28
C PRO A 319 2.45 -35.19 13.34
N ASP A 320 1.34 -34.75 13.87
CA ASP A 320 0.20 -34.29 13.13
C ASP A 320 -0.69 -33.30 13.91
N TRP A 321 -1.71 -32.77 13.26
CA TRP A 321 -2.66 -31.83 13.84
C TRP A 321 -3.54 -32.46 14.94
N GLN A 322 -3.76 -33.77 14.90
CA GLN A 322 -4.58 -34.47 15.88
C GLN A 322 -3.85 -34.54 17.21
N GLU A 323 -2.56 -34.86 17.19
CA GLU A 323 -1.71 -34.87 18.40
C GLU A 323 -1.56 -33.48 19.01
N ILE A 324 -1.47 -32.43 18.19
CA ILE A 324 -1.50 -31.04 18.67
C ILE A 324 -2.82 -30.74 19.37
N ALA A 325 -3.95 -31.06 18.74
CA ALA A 325 -5.26 -30.83 19.31
C ALA A 325 -5.44 -31.58 20.64
N GLN A 326 -5.00 -32.83 20.72
CA GLN A 326 -5.06 -33.65 21.90
C GLN A 326 -4.11 -33.14 23.00
N GLY A 327 -2.90 -32.73 22.62
CA GLY A 327 -1.92 -32.17 23.56
C GLY A 327 -2.44 -30.93 24.29
N VAL A 328 -3.08 -30.02 23.55
CA VAL A 328 -3.70 -28.84 24.14
C VAL A 328 -4.96 -29.20 24.94
N ALA A 329 -5.78 -30.12 24.42
CA ALA A 329 -7.00 -30.56 25.11
C ALA A 329 -6.76 -31.24 26.48
N THR A 330 -5.65 -31.96 26.60
CA THR A 330 -5.26 -32.66 27.82
C THR A 330 -4.37 -31.84 28.76
N GLY A 331 -3.94 -30.65 28.33
CA GLY A 331 -2.99 -29.82 29.08
C GLY A 331 -1.54 -30.31 29.02
N ARG A 332 -1.21 -31.25 28.13
CA ARG A 332 0.17 -31.66 27.87
C ARG A 332 0.96 -30.53 27.21
N LEU A 333 0.31 -29.76 26.35
CA LEU A 333 0.83 -28.57 25.73
C LEU A 333 0.11 -27.35 26.29
N ASP A 334 0.86 -26.34 26.70
CA ASP A 334 0.32 -25.06 27.16
C ASP A 334 -0.16 -24.19 26.01
N ALA A 335 0.53 -24.28 24.89
CA ALA A 335 0.20 -23.60 23.65
C ALA A 335 0.57 -24.45 22.44
N ALA A 336 0.03 -24.13 21.29
CA ALA A 336 0.44 -24.79 20.05
C ALA A 336 0.20 -23.93 18.81
N GLN A 337 1.03 -24.16 17.78
CA GLN A 337 0.71 -23.74 16.43
C GLN A 337 -0.50 -24.52 15.94
N MET A 338 -1.51 -23.82 15.41
CA MET A 338 -2.72 -24.45 14.87
C MET A 338 -3.14 -23.78 13.58
N VAL A 339 -3.78 -24.52 12.66
CA VAL A 339 -4.52 -23.93 11.55
C VAL A 339 -5.76 -23.22 12.06
N ALA A 340 -6.17 -22.12 11.41
CA ALA A 340 -7.20 -21.21 11.94
C ALA A 340 -8.54 -21.88 12.33
N GLY A 341 -8.92 -22.96 11.67
CA GLY A 341 -10.15 -23.70 11.99
C GLY A 341 -10.07 -24.56 13.24
N MET A 342 -8.88 -24.97 13.69
CA MET A 342 -8.71 -25.87 14.84
C MET A 342 -9.12 -25.24 16.18
N PRO A 343 -8.67 -24.03 16.53
CA PRO A 343 -9.11 -23.37 17.76
C PRO A 343 -10.63 -23.25 17.81
N LEU A 344 -11.27 -22.92 16.68
CA LEU A 344 -12.71 -22.83 16.57
C LEU A 344 -13.39 -24.20 16.77
N ALA A 345 -12.89 -25.23 16.12
CA ALA A 345 -13.42 -26.59 16.23
C ALA A 345 -13.35 -27.12 17.68
N LEU A 346 -12.22 -26.90 18.34
CA LEU A 346 -12.04 -27.30 19.76
C LEU A 346 -12.96 -26.51 20.68
N THR A 347 -13.09 -25.19 20.48
CA THR A 347 -13.99 -24.34 21.29
C THR A 347 -15.46 -24.71 21.12
N LEU A 348 -15.86 -25.13 19.94
CA LEU A 348 -17.24 -25.55 19.64
C LEU A 348 -17.53 -27.01 20.01
N GLY A 349 -16.53 -27.80 20.38
CA GLY A 349 -16.70 -29.23 20.65
C GLY A 349 -17.07 -30.02 19.37
N ALA A 350 -16.46 -29.68 18.26
CA ALA A 350 -16.67 -30.39 16.99
C ALA A 350 -16.23 -31.86 17.08
N ALA A 351 -16.78 -32.70 16.23
CA ALA A 351 -16.51 -34.14 16.18
C ALA A 351 -16.86 -34.90 17.50
N GLY A 352 -17.88 -34.43 18.21
CA GLY A 352 -18.35 -35.10 19.44
C GLY A 352 -17.40 -34.97 20.67
N LYS A 353 -16.40 -34.11 20.59
CA LYS A 353 -15.47 -33.81 21.70
C LYS A 353 -16.06 -32.79 22.67
N THR A 354 -15.64 -32.84 23.92
CA THR A 354 -15.99 -31.82 24.90
C THR A 354 -15.48 -30.46 24.46
N PRO A 355 -16.32 -29.39 24.49
CA PRO A 355 -15.85 -28.04 24.19
C PRO A 355 -14.71 -27.62 25.14
N ILE A 356 -13.64 -27.06 24.56
CA ILE A 356 -12.48 -26.57 25.28
C ILE A 356 -12.27 -25.11 24.89
N PRO A 357 -12.30 -24.16 25.84
CA PRO A 357 -12.06 -22.75 25.53
C PRO A 357 -10.61 -22.55 25.05
N ILE A 358 -10.44 -22.16 23.80
CA ILE A 358 -9.13 -21.88 23.20
C ILE A 358 -9.05 -20.38 22.90
N VAL A 359 -7.98 -19.74 23.34
CA VAL A 359 -7.67 -18.35 23.01
C VAL A 359 -6.65 -18.33 21.87
N ASN A 360 -6.97 -17.62 20.79
CA ASN A 360 -6.00 -17.34 19.73
C ASN A 360 -5.17 -16.12 20.12
N ALA A 361 -3.99 -16.34 20.68
CA ALA A 361 -3.13 -15.29 21.20
C ALA A 361 -2.38 -14.53 20.10
N LEU A 362 -2.06 -15.19 18.96
CA LEU A 362 -1.20 -14.62 17.91
C LEU A 362 -1.47 -15.26 16.54
N ASN A 363 -1.54 -14.45 15.51
CA ASN A 363 -1.53 -14.93 14.12
C ASN A 363 -0.09 -14.95 13.58
N LEU A 364 0.45 -16.12 13.34
CA LEU A 364 1.81 -16.33 12.83
C LEU A 364 1.95 -16.04 11.33
N SER A 365 0.84 -16.06 10.58
CA SER A 365 0.81 -15.79 9.15
C SER A 365 -0.44 -14.98 8.75
N ARG A 366 -0.27 -13.98 7.87
CA ARG A 366 -1.41 -13.18 7.33
C ARG A 366 -2.14 -13.87 6.18
N ASN A 367 -1.51 -14.84 5.53
CA ASN A 367 -2.04 -15.51 4.33
C ASN A 367 -2.59 -16.91 4.60
N ALA A 368 -2.55 -17.37 5.84
CA ALA A 368 -3.04 -18.67 6.18
C ALA A 368 -4.42 -18.53 6.81
N ASN A 369 -5.38 -19.20 6.16
CA ASN A 369 -6.57 -19.74 6.79
C ASN A 369 -7.76 -18.80 6.88
N ALA A 370 -8.40 -18.61 5.74
CA ALA A 370 -9.85 -18.48 5.69
C ALA A 370 -10.47 -19.87 5.97
N ILE A 371 -11.62 -19.93 6.64
CA ILE A 371 -12.44 -21.15 6.67
C ILE A 371 -12.95 -21.35 5.24
N THR A 372 -12.27 -22.20 4.47
CA THR A 372 -12.70 -22.53 3.12
C THR A 372 -13.71 -23.66 3.22
N LEU A 373 -14.97 -23.33 2.99
CA LEU A 373 -16.02 -24.35 2.87
C LEU A 373 -15.84 -25.12 1.57
N SER A 374 -15.95 -26.44 1.60
CA SER A 374 -16.03 -27.22 0.38
C SER A 374 -17.29 -26.82 -0.42
N LYS A 375 -17.21 -26.94 -1.76
CA LYS A 375 -18.36 -26.67 -2.64
C LYS A 375 -19.57 -27.51 -2.24
N ARG A 376 -19.35 -28.71 -1.71
CA ARG A 376 -20.39 -29.59 -1.18
C ARG A 376 -21.13 -28.94 0.00
N LEU A 377 -20.44 -28.54 1.04
CA LEU A 377 -21.04 -27.89 2.22
C LEU A 377 -21.75 -26.58 1.86
N TYR A 378 -21.17 -25.82 0.94
CA TYR A 378 -21.83 -24.62 0.43
C TYR A 378 -23.16 -24.95 -0.28
N ASN A 379 -23.20 -26.00 -1.09
CA ASN A 379 -24.42 -26.46 -1.79
C ASN A 379 -25.44 -27.06 -0.81
N GLU A 380 -25.01 -27.66 0.29
CA GLU A 380 -25.84 -28.19 1.38
C GLU A 380 -26.43 -27.10 2.29
N GLY A 381 -26.15 -25.83 2.00
CA GLY A 381 -26.78 -24.69 2.69
C GLY A 381 -25.98 -24.12 3.86
N VAL A 382 -24.74 -24.54 4.10
CA VAL A 382 -23.89 -23.96 5.13
C VAL A 382 -23.52 -22.52 4.76
N ARG A 383 -24.06 -21.54 5.50
CA ARG A 383 -23.87 -20.10 5.27
C ARG A 383 -23.44 -19.33 6.52
N SER A 384 -23.53 -19.97 7.67
CA SER A 384 -23.21 -19.36 8.96
C SER A 384 -22.35 -20.29 9.80
N LEU A 385 -21.80 -19.75 10.90
CA LEU A 385 -21.05 -20.53 11.89
C LEU A 385 -21.93 -21.61 12.56
N ALA A 386 -23.23 -21.32 12.73
CA ALA A 386 -24.19 -22.26 13.29
C ALA A 386 -24.45 -23.43 12.31
N ASP A 387 -24.60 -23.14 11.03
CA ASP A 387 -24.77 -24.16 9.99
C ASP A 387 -23.53 -25.04 9.89
N LEU A 388 -22.33 -24.43 9.95
CA LEU A 388 -21.06 -25.15 9.93
C LEU A 388 -20.94 -26.11 11.14
N LYS A 389 -21.28 -25.63 12.33
CA LYS A 389 -21.32 -26.44 13.55
C LYS A 389 -22.29 -27.62 13.41
N ALA A 390 -23.47 -27.39 12.88
CA ALA A 390 -24.47 -28.43 12.63
C ALA A 390 -23.97 -29.48 11.63
N ALA A 391 -23.35 -29.04 10.52
CA ALA A 391 -22.78 -29.93 9.51
C ALA A 391 -21.63 -30.79 10.06
N ILE A 392 -20.73 -30.20 10.87
CA ILE A 392 -19.62 -30.91 11.52
C ILE A 392 -20.16 -31.98 12.48
N ASN A 393 -21.17 -31.67 13.27
CA ASN A 393 -21.77 -32.63 14.21
C ASN A 393 -22.57 -33.74 13.52
N ALA A 394 -23.14 -33.47 12.33
CA ALA A 394 -23.90 -34.47 11.56
C ALA A 394 -23.00 -35.47 10.83
N SER A 395 -21.79 -35.08 10.46
CA SER A 395 -20.87 -35.92 9.67
C SER A 395 -19.41 -35.65 10.05
N PRO A 396 -18.98 -36.05 11.26
CA PRO A 396 -17.66 -35.72 11.81
C PRO A 396 -16.47 -36.20 10.96
N ASP A 397 -16.63 -37.33 10.28
CA ASP A 397 -15.55 -38.01 9.54
C ASP A 397 -15.42 -37.53 8.07
N GLN A 398 -16.24 -36.59 7.62
CA GLN A 398 -16.29 -36.13 6.23
C GLN A 398 -15.93 -34.66 6.02
N ILE A 399 -15.47 -33.95 7.07
CA ILE A 399 -15.17 -32.52 7.02
C ILE A 399 -13.70 -32.26 7.35
#